data_3d4c0e73784b68243c53cf0daa0342aa
#
_entry.id   3d4c0e73784b68243c53cf0daa0342aa
#
_cell.length_a   1.000
_cell.length_b   1.000
_cell.length_c   1.000
_cell.angle_alpha   90.00
_cell.angle_beta   90.00
_cell.angle_gamma   90.00
#
_symmetry.space_group_name_H-M   'P 1'
#
loop_
_entity.id
_entity.type
_entity.pdbx_description
1 polymer ?
#
loop_
_entity_poly.entity_id
_entity_poly.type
_entity_poly.pdbx_seq_one_letter_code
_entity_poly.pdbx_strand_id
1 'polypeptide(L)'
;MLSGLMVLHFYYWGANQFIVQRALAAKSDKEARAGVITAGFAKLLIPFISIGTGIAAYYVFAERMPGVQVDGDTAFPLLLREVVAPAGIAGLVGLVAAGLIGAILSSVDSMLNSAATLITFDFYKRFINPQATDRQLIRIGRVLIGVMVVGCALLTIAVFDPNTKQLFFTYVASHQSKLVGGVVVAFAVGMLWKGATAAGGFASIITGVVVSYAVVPVYGATLGKTELFSGMFGSNLNFFHGVFVAAIFAVLANIVVSKMTQSDEQKSSLTFVGLGVFTEASLRTLITKVTLSLLLYALLGFLMWQEIAVPLVAALVASTWTWLMFINTNLQSLLTASSKGRVQSLIREDKFWGGLLAACAIFMLYYFK
;
A
#
# COMPACT_ATOMS: atom_id res chain seq x y z
N MET A 1 -14.30 0.87 1.05
CA MET A 1 -12.97 1.30 0.54
C MET A 1 -11.87 1.21 1.60
N LEU A 2 -12.03 1.82 2.78
CA LEU A 2 -10.96 1.91 3.80
C LEU A 2 -10.38 0.57 4.24
N SER A 3 -11.17 -0.48 4.37
CA SER A 3 -10.74 -1.77 4.88
C SER A 3 -9.69 -2.48 4.01
N GLY A 4 -10.00 -2.73 2.76
CA GLY A 4 -9.08 -3.43 1.84
C GLY A 4 -7.94 -2.55 1.36
N LEU A 5 -8.17 -1.25 1.22
CA LEU A 5 -7.13 -0.29 0.87
C LEU A 5 -6.04 -0.24 1.95
N MET A 6 -6.40 -0.34 3.24
CA MET A 6 -5.42 -0.41 4.33
C MET A 6 -4.53 -1.65 4.25
N VAL A 7 -5.08 -2.81 3.88
CA VAL A 7 -4.30 -4.03 3.65
C VAL A 7 -3.28 -3.81 2.53
N LEU A 8 -3.69 -3.19 1.43
CA LEU A 8 -2.80 -2.90 0.29
C LEU A 8 -1.72 -1.87 0.66
N HIS A 9 -2.05 -0.85 1.45
CA HIS A 9 -1.07 0.12 1.93
C HIS A 9 -0.06 -0.50 2.88
N PHE A 10 -0.51 -1.37 3.79
CA PHE A 10 0.40 -2.11 4.66
C PHE A 10 1.37 -2.98 3.86
N TYR A 11 0.87 -3.67 2.81
CA TYR A 11 1.75 -4.40 1.90
C TYR A 11 2.77 -3.49 1.24
N TYR A 12 2.31 -2.42 0.61
CA TYR A 12 3.17 -1.54 -0.17
C TYR A 12 4.30 -0.95 0.66
N TRP A 13 3.98 -0.44 1.86
CA TRP A 13 4.96 0.25 2.70
C TRP A 13 5.73 -0.67 3.66
N GLY A 14 5.17 -1.80 4.06
CA GLY A 14 5.71 -2.64 5.13
C GLY A 14 6.22 -4.01 4.68
N ALA A 15 5.71 -4.57 3.59
CA ALA A 15 6.04 -5.93 3.17
C ALA A 15 6.57 -6.03 1.74
N ASN A 16 6.46 -4.97 0.93
CA ASN A 16 6.93 -4.99 -0.44
C ASN A 16 8.45 -4.80 -0.51
N GLN A 17 9.18 -5.83 -0.91
CA GLN A 17 10.64 -5.89 -0.95
C GLN A 17 11.27 -4.68 -1.63
N PHE A 18 10.83 -4.29 -2.83
CA PHE A 18 11.48 -3.22 -3.60
C PHE A 18 11.30 -1.82 -2.97
N ILE A 19 10.35 -1.65 -2.05
CA ILE A 19 10.19 -0.42 -1.25
C ILE A 19 11.02 -0.54 0.04
N VAL A 20 10.83 -1.63 0.79
CA VAL A 20 11.43 -1.83 2.12
C VAL A 20 12.96 -1.88 2.05
N GLN A 21 13.53 -2.49 1.00
CA GLN A 21 14.99 -2.56 0.82
C GLN A 21 15.67 -1.17 0.80
N ARG A 22 14.98 -0.13 0.34
CA ARG A 22 15.51 1.25 0.33
C ARG A 22 15.59 1.84 1.73
N ALA A 23 14.60 1.54 2.59
CA ALA A 23 14.64 1.94 3.99
C ALA A 23 15.72 1.17 4.77
N LEU A 24 15.87 -0.14 4.48
CA LEU A 24 16.90 -0.99 5.10
C LEU A 24 18.33 -0.61 4.68
N ALA A 25 18.51 0.03 3.53
CA ALA A 25 19.81 0.52 3.06
C ALA A 25 20.23 1.85 3.70
N ALA A 26 19.41 2.47 4.55
CA ALA A 26 19.74 3.72 5.24
C ALA A 26 20.85 3.51 6.28
N LYS A 27 21.65 4.54 6.53
CA LYS A 27 22.78 4.48 7.50
C LYS A 27 22.33 4.32 8.95
N SER A 28 21.10 4.70 9.26
CA SER A 28 20.53 4.61 10.62
C SER A 28 19.00 4.53 10.57
N ASP A 29 18.40 4.02 11.66
CA ASP A 29 16.95 3.97 11.83
C ASP A 29 16.30 5.37 11.74
N LYS A 30 17.00 6.40 12.23
CA LYS A 30 16.53 7.79 12.15
C LYS A 30 16.44 8.26 10.70
N GLU A 31 17.46 7.99 9.89
CA GLU A 31 17.46 8.33 8.47
C GLU A 31 16.43 7.53 7.69
N ALA A 32 16.26 6.23 8.01
CA ALA A 32 15.22 5.39 7.42
C ALA A 32 13.83 5.99 7.67
N ARG A 33 13.50 6.32 8.92
CA ARG A 33 12.21 6.93 9.29
C ARG A 33 12.01 8.30 8.63
N ALA A 34 13.03 9.16 8.67
CA ALA A 34 12.97 10.47 8.00
C ALA A 34 12.73 10.31 6.49
N GLY A 35 13.40 9.36 5.83
CA GLY A 35 13.23 9.06 4.42
C GLY A 35 11.81 8.59 4.08
N VAL A 36 11.25 7.68 4.88
CA VAL A 36 9.87 7.18 4.69
C VAL A 36 8.85 8.30 4.87
N ILE A 37 9.01 9.15 5.91
CA ILE A 37 8.11 10.29 6.15
C ILE A 37 8.19 11.29 4.99
N THR A 38 9.40 11.63 4.53
CA THR A 38 9.60 12.53 3.38
C THR A 38 8.96 11.98 2.11
N ALA A 39 9.13 10.68 1.85
CA ALA A 39 8.49 10.02 0.72
C ALA A 39 6.96 10.05 0.84
N GLY A 40 6.41 9.95 2.06
CA GLY A 40 4.99 10.12 2.33
C GLY A 40 4.48 11.51 1.95
N PHE A 41 5.16 12.57 2.37
CA PHE A 41 4.82 13.95 1.96
C PHE A 41 4.92 14.14 0.44
N ALA A 42 5.98 13.64 -0.20
CA ALA A 42 6.12 13.69 -1.64
C ALA A 42 4.95 12.97 -2.35
N LYS A 43 4.47 11.85 -1.79
CA LYS A 43 3.30 11.14 -2.33
C LYS A 43 1.99 11.93 -2.23
N LEU A 44 1.83 12.82 -1.26
CA LEU A 44 0.65 13.70 -1.21
C LEU A 44 0.61 14.71 -2.37
N LEU A 45 1.75 14.98 -3.02
CA LEU A 45 1.81 15.88 -4.18
C LEU A 45 1.44 15.17 -5.50
N ILE A 46 1.58 13.84 -5.57
CA ILE A 46 1.31 13.06 -6.79
C ILE A 46 -0.13 13.24 -7.31
N PRO A 47 -1.20 13.19 -6.47
CA PRO A 47 -2.57 13.43 -6.93
C PRO A 47 -2.75 14.81 -7.59
N PHE A 48 -2.11 15.86 -7.09
CA PHE A 48 -2.21 17.18 -7.71
C PHE A 48 -1.60 17.20 -9.11
N ILE A 49 -0.53 16.46 -9.34
CA ILE A 49 0.11 16.35 -10.65
C ILE A 49 -0.71 15.43 -11.56
N SER A 50 -1.05 14.21 -11.13
CA SER A 50 -1.70 13.22 -11.99
C SER A 50 -3.19 13.52 -12.21
N ILE A 51 -3.96 13.77 -11.14
CA ILE A 51 -5.39 14.09 -11.23
C ILE A 51 -5.59 15.48 -11.80
N GLY A 52 -4.78 16.46 -11.40
CA GLY A 52 -4.82 17.83 -11.94
C GLY A 52 -4.59 17.84 -13.45
N THR A 53 -3.59 17.10 -13.94
CA THR A 53 -3.35 16.93 -15.37
C THR A 53 -4.52 16.21 -16.07
N GLY A 54 -5.11 15.21 -15.45
CA GLY A 54 -6.29 14.51 -15.97
C GLY A 54 -7.51 15.43 -16.10
N ILE A 55 -7.76 16.26 -15.09
CA ILE A 55 -8.85 17.26 -15.13
C ILE A 55 -8.60 18.28 -16.24
N ALA A 56 -7.38 18.82 -16.34
CA ALA A 56 -7.02 19.74 -17.41
C ALA A 56 -7.19 19.10 -18.79
N ALA A 57 -6.77 17.84 -18.96
CA ALA A 57 -6.97 17.07 -20.18
C ALA A 57 -8.44 16.94 -20.55
N TYR A 58 -9.31 16.67 -19.60
CA TYR A 58 -10.75 16.56 -19.80
C TYR A 58 -11.33 17.85 -20.45
N TYR A 59 -10.98 19.03 -19.90
CA TYR A 59 -11.46 20.30 -20.46
C TYR A 59 -10.86 20.58 -21.83
N VAL A 60 -9.58 20.32 -22.05
CA VAL A 60 -8.92 20.50 -23.36
C VAL A 60 -9.56 19.59 -24.42
N PHE A 61 -9.86 18.35 -24.07
CA PHE A 61 -10.49 17.43 -25.02
C PHE A 61 -11.94 17.77 -25.29
N ALA A 62 -12.70 18.22 -24.27
CA ALA A 62 -14.06 18.71 -24.47
C ALA A 62 -14.14 19.90 -25.45
N GLU A 63 -13.15 20.78 -25.42
CA GLU A 63 -13.06 21.94 -26.30
C GLU A 63 -12.55 21.57 -27.71
N ARG A 64 -11.46 20.78 -27.80
CA ARG A 64 -10.79 20.49 -29.08
C ARG A 64 -11.40 19.32 -29.86
N MET A 65 -12.07 18.40 -29.15
CA MET A 65 -12.66 17.19 -29.73
C MET A 65 -14.09 17.00 -29.22
N PRO A 66 -15.02 17.92 -29.53
CA PRO A 66 -16.39 17.84 -29.03
C PRO A 66 -17.08 16.54 -29.51
N GLY A 67 -17.71 15.83 -28.56
CA GLY A 67 -18.44 14.59 -28.85
C GLY A 67 -17.58 13.32 -28.91
N VAL A 68 -16.25 13.42 -28.79
CA VAL A 68 -15.38 12.26 -28.70
C VAL A 68 -15.26 11.79 -27.24
N GLN A 69 -15.62 10.54 -26.97
CA GLN A 69 -15.34 9.91 -25.69
C GLN A 69 -13.87 9.45 -25.66
N VAL A 70 -13.07 10.08 -24.81
CA VAL A 70 -11.66 9.72 -24.62
C VAL A 70 -11.57 8.63 -23.55
N ASP A 71 -11.00 7.49 -23.92
CA ASP A 71 -10.67 6.45 -22.96
C ASP A 71 -9.54 6.90 -22.03
N GLY A 72 -9.65 6.61 -20.74
CA GLY A 72 -8.67 6.99 -19.73
C GLY A 72 -7.25 6.47 -20.03
N ASP A 73 -7.11 5.27 -20.61
CA ASP A 73 -5.84 4.68 -20.97
C ASP A 73 -5.17 5.36 -22.19
N THR A 74 -5.97 6.02 -23.05
CA THR A 74 -5.48 6.77 -24.21
C THR A 74 -5.29 8.27 -23.94
N ALA A 75 -5.73 8.76 -22.77
CA ALA A 75 -5.71 10.20 -22.46
C ALA A 75 -4.31 10.81 -22.50
N PHE A 76 -3.29 10.12 -21.97
CA PHE A 76 -1.91 10.62 -21.94
C PHE A 76 -1.28 10.71 -23.35
N PRO A 77 -1.33 9.68 -24.21
CA PRO A 77 -0.91 9.80 -25.61
C PRO A 77 -1.62 10.91 -26.38
N LEU A 78 -2.92 11.08 -26.15
CA LEU A 78 -3.68 12.17 -26.76
C LEU A 78 -3.22 13.55 -26.28
N LEU A 79 -2.93 13.71 -24.99
CA LEU A 79 -2.34 14.95 -24.45
C LEU A 79 -1.01 15.29 -25.11
N LEU A 80 -0.15 14.31 -25.33
CA LEU A 80 1.10 14.51 -26.06
C LEU A 80 0.84 15.00 -27.48
N ARG A 81 -0.13 14.43 -28.17
CA ARG A 81 -0.47 14.79 -29.56
C ARG A 81 -1.16 16.14 -29.67
N GLU A 82 -2.14 16.42 -28.80
CA GLU A 82 -3.02 17.59 -28.95
C GLU A 82 -2.50 18.85 -28.22
N VAL A 83 -1.61 18.68 -27.24
CA VAL A 83 -1.11 19.79 -26.42
C VAL A 83 0.40 19.98 -26.58
N VAL A 84 1.17 18.91 -26.39
CA VAL A 84 2.64 19.01 -26.34
C VAL A 84 3.24 19.18 -27.75
N ALA A 85 2.78 18.41 -28.72
CA ALA A 85 3.28 18.48 -30.08
C ALA A 85 2.99 19.85 -30.76
N PRO A 86 1.76 20.43 -30.62
CA PRO A 86 1.46 21.74 -31.22
C PRO A 86 2.17 22.92 -30.53
N ALA A 87 2.77 22.73 -29.34
CA ALA A 87 3.55 23.80 -28.70
C ALA A 87 4.77 24.24 -29.51
N GLY A 88 5.16 23.48 -30.55
CA GLY A 88 6.21 23.84 -31.48
C GLY A 88 7.63 23.85 -30.89
N ILE A 89 7.80 23.36 -29.65
CA ILE A 89 9.11 23.30 -28.99
C ILE A 89 9.84 22.04 -29.46
N ALA A 90 10.92 22.22 -30.22
CA ALA A 90 11.70 21.11 -30.74
C ALA A 90 12.21 20.19 -29.60
N GLY A 91 11.98 18.89 -29.73
CA GLY A 91 12.41 17.87 -28.75
C GLY A 91 11.52 17.70 -27.49
N LEU A 92 10.51 18.55 -27.27
CA LEU A 92 9.67 18.49 -26.07
C LEU A 92 8.91 17.16 -25.98
N VAL A 93 8.31 16.70 -27.06
CA VAL A 93 7.62 15.39 -27.12
C VAL A 93 8.59 14.25 -26.78
N GLY A 94 9.80 14.29 -27.36
CA GLY A 94 10.86 13.32 -27.07
C GLY A 94 11.30 13.34 -25.60
N LEU A 95 11.43 14.51 -25.00
CA LEU A 95 11.79 14.67 -23.58
C LEU A 95 10.72 14.05 -22.66
N VAL A 96 9.44 14.33 -22.93
CA VAL A 96 8.33 13.77 -22.14
C VAL A 96 8.25 12.25 -22.30
N ALA A 97 8.38 11.76 -23.55
CA ALA A 97 8.40 10.32 -23.82
C ALA A 97 9.60 9.62 -23.14
N ALA A 98 10.80 10.21 -23.21
CA ALA A 98 11.99 9.70 -22.53
C ALA A 98 11.82 9.68 -21.01
N GLY A 99 11.20 10.71 -20.43
CA GLY A 99 10.86 10.75 -19.00
C GLY A 99 9.91 9.63 -18.59
N LEU A 100 8.87 9.37 -19.38
CA LEU A 100 7.93 8.27 -19.15
C LEU A 100 8.63 6.90 -19.23
N ILE A 101 9.40 6.67 -20.29
CA ILE A 101 10.15 5.42 -20.47
C ILE A 101 11.14 5.24 -19.32
N GLY A 102 11.84 6.30 -18.89
CA GLY A 102 12.77 6.26 -17.76
C GLY A 102 12.07 5.89 -16.45
N ALA A 103 10.88 6.43 -16.19
CA ALA A 103 10.08 6.10 -15.01
C ALA A 103 9.63 4.63 -15.01
N ILE A 104 9.21 4.11 -16.17
CA ILE A 104 8.82 2.69 -16.33
C ILE A 104 10.04 1.79 -16.09
N LEU A 105 11.16 2.06 -16.75
CA LEU A 105 12.40 1.28 -16.61
C LEU A 105 12.91 1.26 -15.18
N SER A 106 12.90 2.39 -14.48
CA SER A 106 13.30 2.49 -13.07
C SER A 106 12.44 1.60 -12.15
N SER A 107 11.14 1.53 -12.41
CA SER A 107 10.21 0.69 -11.63
C SER A 107 10.43 -0.79 -11.93
N VAL A 108 10.53 -1.15 -13.20
CA VAL A 108 10.76 -2.54 -13.66
C VAL A 108 12.10 -3.06 -13.13
N ASP A 109 13.17 -2.27 -13.22
CA ASP A 109 14.49 -2.63 -12.71
C ASP A 109 14.45 -2.93 -11.21
N SER A 110 13.82 -2.06 -10.43
CA SER A 110 13.67 -2.25 -8.97
C SER A 110 12.91 -3.53 -8.61
N MET A 111 11.83 -3.85 -9.34
CA MET A 111 11.03 -5.07 -9.12
C MET A 111 11.81 -6.33 -9.50
N LEU A 112 12.46 -6.33 -10.66
CA LEU A 112 13.24 -7.45 -11.14
C LEU A 112 14.44 -7.74 -10.24
N ASN A 113 15.17 -6.70 -9.83
CA ASN A 113 16.29 -6.84 -8.91
C ASN A 113 15.85 -7.39 -7.55
N SER A 114 14.72 -6.92 -7.03
CA SER A 114 14.12 -7.41 -5.79
C SER A 114 13.75 -8.91 -5.91
N ALA A 115 13.03 -9.29 -6.95
CA ALA A 115 12.66 -10.69 -7.19
C ALA A 115 13.88 -11.60 -7.40
N ALA A 116 14.86 -11.14 -8.18
CA ALA A 116 16.11 -11.88 -8.38
C ALA A 116 16.88 -12.09 -7.07
N THR A 117 16.90 -11.08 -6.20
CA THR A 117 17.54 -11.15 -4.88
C THR A 117 16.86 -12.20 -4.01
N LEU A 118 15.54 -12.19 -3.91
CA LEU A 118 14.77 -13.19 -3.15
C LEU A 118 15.05 -14.61 -3.67
N ILE A 119 14.95 -14.83 -4.99
CA ILE A 119 15.21 -16.16 -5.57
C ILE A 119 16.67 -16.58 -5.34
N THR A 120 17.61 -15.66 -5.46
CA THR A 120 19.04 -15.98 -5.33
C THR A 120 19.41 -16.32 -3.88
N PHE A 121 18.96 -15.53 -2.90
CA PHE A 121 19.35 -15.73 -1.50
C PHE A 121 18.45 -16.72 -0.78
N ASP A 122 17.13 -16.60 -0.93
CA ASP A 122 16.19 -17.38 -0.13
C ASP A 122 15.94 -18.77 -0.73
N PHE A 123 16.13 -18.92 -2.03
CA PHE A 123 15.94 -20.21 -2.69
C PHE A 123 17.25 -20.84 -3.14
N TYR A 124 18.02 -20.19 -4.03
CA TYR A 124 19.24 -20.81 -4.60
C TYR A 124 20.31 -21.06 -3.55
N LYS A 125 20.71 -20.02 -2.79
CA LYS A 125 21.75 -20.14 -1.75
C LYS A 125 21.30 -21.07 -0.63
N ARG A 126 20.03 -21.04 -0.26
CA ARG A 126 19.52 -21.83 0.86
C ARG A 126 19.34 -23.31 0.54
N PHE A 127 18.84 -23.64 -0.64
CA PHE A 127 18.43 -25.03 -0.98
C PHE A 127 19.28 -25.69 -2.05
N ILE A 128 19.93 -24.93 -2.96
CA ILE A 128 20.66 -25.48 -4.10
C ILE A 128 22.16 -25.44 -3.84
N ASN A 129 22.72 -24.29 -3.46
CA ASN A 129 24.16 -24.16 -3.21
C ASN A 129 24.46 -23.25 -2.01
N PRO A 130 24.47 -23.80 -0.77
CA PRO A 130 24.78 -23.05 0.45
C PRO A 130 26.17 -22.41 0.48
N GLN A 131 27.11 -22.95 -0.28
CA GLN A 131 28.53 -22.52 -0.37
C GLN A 131 28.78 -21.58 -1.55
N ALA A 132 27.70 -21.06 -2.20
CA ALA A 132 27.85 -20.18 -3.34
C ALA A 132 28.60 -18.91 -2.98
N THR A 133 29.62 -18.58 -3.79
CA THR A 133 30.39 -17.34 -3.67
C THR A 133 29.57 -16.13 -4.14
N ASP A 134 29.91 -14.92 -3.68
CA ASP A 134 29.21 -13.70 -4.09
C ASP A 134 29.22 -13.50 -5.62
N ARG A 135 30.32 -13.86 -6.30
CA ARG A 135 30.40 -13.81 -7.76
C ARG A 135 29.40 -14.73 -8.44
N GLN A 136 29.18 -15.93 -7.88
CA GLN A 136 28.17 -16.87 -8.37
C GLN A 136 26.76 -16.33 -8.14
N LEU A 137 26.48 -15.79 -6.94
CA LEU A 137 25.18 -15.21 -6.61
C LEU A 137 24.83 -14.04 -7.54
N ILE A 138 25.79 -13.13 -7.81
CA ILE A 138 25.60 -12.02 -8.75
C ILE A 138 25.32 -12.54 -10.18
N ARG A 139 26.06 -13.58 -10.63
CA ARG A 139 25.84 -14.17 -11.96
C ARG A 139 24.44 -14.77 -12.07
N ILE A 140 24.01 -15.52 -11.07
CA ILE A 140 22.68 -16.13 -11.04
C ILE A 140 21.60 -15.06 -10.99
N GLY A 141 21.76 -14.02 -10.17
CA GLY A 141 20.82 -12.89 -10.13
C GLY A 141 20.65 -12.23 -11.51
N ARG A 142 21.74 -12.01 -12.26
CA ARG A 142 21.67 -11.46 -13.63
C ARG A 142 20.94 -12.38 -14.61
N VAL A 143 21.20 -13.69 -14.54
CA VAL A 143 20.49 -14.67 -15.38
C VAL A 143 19.01 -14.70 -15.04
N LEU A 144 18.66 -14.67 -13.75
CA LEU A 144 17.28 -14.63 -13.28
C LEU A 144 16.54 -13.37 -13.77
N ILE A 145 17.18 -12.21 -13.73
CA ILE A 145 16.60 -10.97 -14.29
C ILE A 145 16.26 -11.17 -15.77
N GLY A 146 17.21 -11.71 -16.57
CA GLY A 146 16.98 -11.97 -17.99
C GLY A 146 15.81 -12.94 -18.23
N VAL A 147 15.76 -14.04 -17.48
CA VAL A 147 14.66 -15.02 -17.56
C VAL A 147 13.32 -14.39 -17.16
N MET A 148 13.30 -13.58 -16.10
CA MET A 148 12.08 -12.92 -15.66
C MET A 148 11.59 -11.87 -16.67
N VAL A 149 12.47 -11.09 -17.31
CA VAL A 149 12.08 -10.15 -18.37
C VAL A 149 11.38 -10.88 -19.50
N VAL A 150 11.98 -11.96 -20.01
CA VAL A 150 11.37 -12.77 -21.08
C VAL A 150 10.07 -13.43 -20.61
N GLY A 151 10.07 -13.98 -19.40
CA GLY A 151 8.88 -14.59 -18.80
C GLY A 151 7.73 -13.60 -18.62
N CYS A 152 8.00 -12.39 -18.12
CA CYS A 152 7.00 -11.34 -17.98
C CYS A 152 6.45 -10.88 -19.34
N ALA A 153 7.29 -10.77 -20.36
CA ALA A 153 6.87 -10.41 -21.72
C ALA A 153 5.94 -11.49 -22.30
N LEU A 154 6.31 -12.76 -22.19
CA LEU A 154 5.47 -13.88 -22.63
C LEU A 154 4.15 -13.96 -21.86
N LEU A 155 4.19 -13.74 -20.55
CA LEU A 155 3.03 -13.76 -19.69
C LEU A 155 2.07 -12.59 -20.03
N THR A 156 2.61 -11.42 -20.33
CA THR A 156 1.80 -10.29 -20.77
C THR A 156 1.08 -10.60 -22.09
N ILE A 157 1.77 -11.18 -23.06
CA ILE A 157 1.17 -11.57 -24.34
C ILE A 157 0.09 -12.66 -24.15
N ALA A 158 0.31 -13.60 -23.24
CA ALA A 158 -0.60 -14.73 -23.02
C ALA A 158 -1.84 -14.39 -22.18
N VAL A 159 -1.72 -13.46 -21.24
CA VAL A 159 -2.77 -13.18 -20.22
C VAL A 159 -3.49 -11.86 -20.45
N PHE A 160 -2.79 -10.87 -21.00
CA PHE A 160 -3.39 -9.57 -21.20
C PHE A 160 -4.35 -9.57 -22.40
N ASP A 161 -5.63 -9.27 -22.14
CA ASP A 161 -6.63 -9.06 -23.19
C ASP A 161 -6.65 -7.58 -23.61
N PRO A 162 -6.16 -7.24 -24.82
CA PRO A 162 -6.15 -5.86 -25.29
C PRO A 162 -7.56 -5.30 -25.56
N ASN A 163 -8.59 -6.16 -25.61
CA ASN A 163 -9.98 -5.76 -25.81
C ASN A 163 -10.75 -5.58 -24.49
N THR A 164 -10.09 -5.70 -23.35
CA THR A 164 -10.73 -5.48 -22.05
C THR A 164 -11.31 -4.07 -21.97
N LYS A 165 -12.57 -3.97 -21.51
CA LYS A 165 -13.23 -2.67 -21.25
C LYS A 165 -12.84 -2.07 -19.90
N GLN A 166 -12.06 -2.80 -19.09
CA GLN A 166 -11.56 -2.28 -17.81
C GLN A 166 -10.33 -1.41 -18.05
N LEU A 167 -10.27 -0.27 -17.35
CA LEU A 167 -9.08 0.54 -17.30
C LEU A 167 -7.87 -0.31 -16.87
N PHE A 168 -6.77 -0.22 -17.57
CA PHE A 168 -5.56 -1.03 -17.36
C PHE A 168 -5.08 -1.00 -15.92
N PHE A 169 -5.10 0.18 -15.28
CA PHE A 169 -4.75 0.32 -13.87
C PHE A 169 -5.65 -0.53 -12.97
N THR A 170 -6.96 -0.49 -13.17
CA THR A 170 -7.92 -1.25 -12.36
C THR A 170 -7.77 -2.75 -12.60
N TYR A 171 -7.50 -3.17 -13.83
CA TYR A 171 -7.24 -4.56 -14.18
C TYR A 171 -6.01 -5.09 -13.43
N VAL A 172 -4.86 -4.41 -13.53
CA VAL A 172 -3.62 -4.82 -12.83
C VAL A 172 -3.78 -4.78 -11.31
N ALA A 173 -4.37 -3.70 -10.77
CA ALA A 173 -4.57 -3.55 -9.33
C ALA A 173 -5.48 -4.64 -8.74
N SER A 174 -6.54 -5.02 -9.46
CA SER A 174 -7.45 -6.09 -9.02
C SER A 174 -6.76 -7.45 -8.96
N HIS A 175 -5.90 -7.77 -9.92
CA HIS A 175 -5.14 -9.04 -9.93
C HIS A 175 -4.05 -9.05 -8.88
N GLN A 176 -3.27 -7.97 -8.77
CA GLN A 176 -2.24 -7.83 -7.74
C GLN A 176 -2.82 -7.94 -6.32
N SER A 177 -3.96 -7.32 -6.09
CA SER A 177 -4.60 -7.30 -4.77
C SER A 177 -4.99 -8.69 -4.27
N LYS A 178 -5.37 -9.60 -5.18
CA LYS A 178 -5.74 -10.99 -4.84
C LYS A 178 -4.57 -11.80 -4.25
N LEU A 179 -3.34 -11.46 -4.60
CA LEU A 179 -2.13 -12.15 -4.11
C LEU A 179 -1.63 -11.61 -2.77
N VAL A 180 -2.01 -10.39 -2.42
CA VAL A 180 -1.36 -9.61 -1.35
C VAL A 180 -1.96 -9.87 0.04
N GLY A 181 -3.27 -10.10 0.14
CA GLY A 181 -3.97 -10.19 1.42
C GLY A 181 -3.38 -11.21 2.39
N GLY A 182 -3.12 -12.44 1.92
CA GLY A 182 -2.53 -13.50 2.72
C GLY A 182 -1.08 -13.22 3.13
N VAL A 183 -0.30 -12.59 2.24
CA VAL A 183 1.09 -12.19 2.53
C VAL A 183 1.13 -11.16 3.65
N VAL A 184 0.27 -10.14 3.59
CA VAL A 184 0.17 -9.12 4.66
C VAL A 184 -0.14 -9.75 6.00
N VAL A 185 -1.08 -10.70 6.02
CA VAL A 185 -1.45 -11.40 7.24
C VAL A 185 -0.28 -12.23 7.78
N ALA A 186 0.43 -12.96 6.91
CA ALA A 186 1.61 -13.74 7.32
C ALA A 186 2.65 -12.85 8.03
N PHE A 187 2.95 -11.67 7.45
CA PHE A 187 3.88 -10.73 8.04
C PHE A 187 3.32 -10.09 9.32
N ALA A 188 2.11 -9.56 9.31
CA ALA A 188 1.53 -8.87 10.45
C ALA A 188 1.39 -9.79 11.68
N VAL A 189 0.83 -10.99 11.50
CA VAL A 189 0.67 -11.95 12.58
C VAL A 189 2.02 -12.48 13.04
N GLY A 190 2.95 -12.78 12.10
CA GLY A 190 4.31 -13.23 12.42
C GLY A 190 5.13 -12.21 13.20
N MET A 191 4.96 -10.91 12.94
CA MET A 191 5.65 -9.85 13.69
C MET A 191 5.01 -9.56 15.06
N LEU A 192 3.69 -9.69 15.18
CA LEU A 192 2.95 -9.22 16.35
C LEU A 192 2.63 -10.33 17.35
N TRP A 193 2.59 -11.59 16.94
CA TRP A 193 2.15 -12.68 17.78
C TRP A 193 3.22 -13.77 17.98
N LYS A 194 3.64 -13.99 19.22
CA LYS A 194 4.67 -14.99 19.58
C LYS A 194 4.26 -16.44 19.22
N GLY A 195 2.97 -16.73 19.20
CA GLY A 195 2.45 -18.06 18.86
C GLY A 195 2.37 -18.33 17.35
N ALA A 196 2.73 -17.36 16.48
CA ALA A 196 2.73 -17.56 15.04
C ALA A 196 3.78 -18.59 14.62
N THR A 197 3.40 -19.49 13.70
CA THR A 197 4.30 -20.51 13.16
C THR A 197 4.50 -20.35 11.67
N ALA A 198 5.56 -20.93 11.12
CA ALA A 198 5.81 -20.94 9.68
C ALA A 198 4.65 -21.59 8.89
N ALA A 199 4.08 -22.67 9.45
CA ALA A 199 2.92 -23.36 8.86
C ALA A 199 1.68 -22.46 8.86
N GLY A 200 1.43 -21.71 9.96
CA GLY A 200 0.36 -20.71 10.01
C GLY A 200 0.54 -19.58 9.00
N GLY A 201 1.77 -19.09 8.85
CA GLY A 201 2.11 -18.09 7.82
C GLY A 201 1.85 -18.60 6.40
N PHE A 202 2.25 -19.83 6.10
CA PHE A 202 1.99 -20.47 4.81
C PHE A 202 0.49 -20.67 4.57
N ALA A 203 -0.24 -21.16 5.59
CA ALA A 203 -1.69 -21.32 5.53
C ALA A 203 -2.41 -19.99 5.25
N SER A 204 -1.96 -18.88 5.85
CA SER A 204 -2.55 -17.57 5.60
C SER A 204 -2.34 -17.09 4.16
N ILE A 205 -1.18 -17.36 3.56
CA ILE A 205 -0.90 -17.01 2.16
C ILE A 205 -1.85 -17.79 1.24
N ILE A 206 -1.92 -19.10 1.39
CA ILE A 206 -2.78 -19.95 0.57
C ILE A 206 -4.25 -19.55 0.72
N THR A 207 -4.74 -19.43 1.97
CA THR A 207 -6.13 -19.05 2.25
C THR A 207 -6.45 -17.66 1.69
N GLY A 208 -5.54 -16.70 1.85
CA GLY A 208 -5.70 -15.34 1.34
C GLY A 208 -5.87 -15.33 -0.18
N VAL A 209 -5.06 -16.08 -0.90
CA VAL A 209 -5.17 -16.19 -2.36
C VAL A 209 -6.48 -16.88 -2.77
N VAL A 210 -6.76 -18.06 -2.22
CA VAL A 210 -7.96 -18.84 -2.57
C VAL A 210 -9.24 -18.04 -2.30
N VAL A 211 -9.35 -17.44 -1.11
CA VAL A 211 -10.54 -16.64 -0.76
C VAL A 211 -10.64 -15.39 -1.62
N SER A 212 -9.52 -14.70 -1.94
CA SER A 212 -9.55 -13.53 -2.81
C SER A 212 -10.09 -13.81 -4.21
N TYR A 213 -9.80 -14.99 -4.76
CA TYR A 213 -10.36 -15.42 -6.05
C TYR A 213 -11.81 -15.88 -5.95
N ALA A 214 -12.20 -16.48 -4.82
CA ALA A 214 -13.54 -17.04 -4.63
C ALA A 214 -14.58 -16.00 -4.20
N VAL A 215 -14.20 -15.01 -3.35
CA VAL A 215 -15.16 -14.14 -2.65
C VAL A 215 -15.98 -13.27 -3.61
N VAL A 216 -15.37 -12.71 -4.66
CA VAL A 216 -16.07 -11.83 -5.61
C VAL A 216 -17.13 -12.60 -6.43
N PRO A 217 -16.80 -13.72 -7.10
CA PRO A 217 -17.81 -14.49 -7.83
C PRO A 217 -18.87 -15.11 -6.91
N VAL A 218 -18.48 -15.60 -5.72
CA VAL A 218 -19.45 -16.13 -4.74
C VAL A 218 -20.43 -15.04 -4.28
N TYR A 219 -19.94 -13.85 -3.97
CA TYR A 219 -20.78 -12.71 -3.60
C TYR A 219 -21.78 -12.38 -4.73
N GLY A 220 -21.32 -12.23 -5.97
CA GLY A 220 -22.19 -11.92 -7.11
C GLY A 220 -23.23 -13.00 -7.40
N ALA A 221 -22.90 -14.27 -7.14
CA ALA A 221 -23.83 -15.39 -7.30
C ALA A 221 -24.87 -15.50 -6.17
N THR A 222 -24.59 -14.97 -4.99
CA THR A 222 -25.39 -15.11 -3.75
C THR A 222 -25.87 -13.77 -3.21
N LEU A 223 -25.09 -13.17 -2.31
CA LEU A 223 -25.43 -11.95 -1.56
C LEU A 223 -25.66 -10.73 -2.47
N GLY A 224 -24.94 -10.61 -3.57
CA GLY A 224 -25.09 -9.52 -4.53
C GLY A 224 -26.45 -9.46 -5.23
N LYS A 225 -27.26 -10.54 -5.13
CA LYS A 225 -28.64 -10.59 -5.64
C LYS A 225 -29.68 -10.14 -4.63
N THR A 226 -29.31 -9.99 -3.36
CA THR A 226 -30.25 -9.56 -2.31
C THR A 226 -30.26 -8.03 -2.24
N GLU A 227 -31.42 -7.41 -2.08
CA GLU A 227 -31.58 -5.96 -2.06
C GLU A 227 -30.71 -5.28 -0.98
N LEU A 228 -30.63 -5.90 0.22
CA LEU A 228 -29.85 -5.38 1.32
C LEU A 228 -28.36 -5.23 0.96
N PHE A 229 -27.76 -6.31 0.45
CA PHE A 229 -26.32 -6.32 0.15
C PHE A 229 -25.98 -5.60 -1.15
N SER A 230 -26.84 -5.71 -2.17
CA SER A 230 -26.67 -4.98 -3.43
C SER A 230 -26.84 -3.46 -3.24
N GLY A 231 -27.70 -3.02 -2.32
CA GLY A 231 -27.82 -1.61 -1.96
C GLY A 231 -26.61 -1.06 -1.22
N MET A 232 -25.93 -1.87 -0.40
CA MET A 232 -24.74 -1.46 0.38
C MET A 232 -23.42 -1.56 -0.41
N PHE A 233 -23.22 -2.63 -1.18
CA PHE A 233 -21.94 -2.97 -1.81
C PHE A 233 -22.00 -3.09 -3.32
N GLY A 234 -23.17 -2.89 -3.92
CA GLY A 234 -23.42 -3.14 -5.35
C GLY A 234 -23.69 -4.61 -5.65
N SER A 235 -24.16 -4.89 -6.86
CA SER A 235 -24.40 -6.27 -7.36
C SER A 235 -23.08 -7.06 -7.50
N ASN A 236 -21.98 -6.37 -7.73
CA ASN A 236 -20.64 -6.93 -7.81
C ASN A 236 -19.75 -6.33 -6.70
N LEU A 237 -19.15 -7.18 -5.90
CA LEU A 237 -18.28 -6.75 -4.80
C LEU A 237 -17.01 -6.09 -5.37
N ASN A 238 -16.72 -4.88 -4.92
CA ASN A 238 -15.47 -4.22 -5.26
C ASN A 238 -14.28 -5.04 -4.72
N PHE A 239 -13.21 -5.14 -5.50
CA PHE A 239 -12.04 -5.95 -5.14
C PHE A 239 -11.39 -5.53 -3.80
N PHE A 240 -11.49 -4.27 -3.37
CA PHE A 240 -11.02 -3.84 -2.05
C PHE A 240 -11.76 -4.56 -0.90
N HIS A 241 -13.06 -4.76 -1.02
CA HIS A 241 -13.81 -5.53 -0.02
C HIS A 241 -13.43 -7.00 -0.08
N GLY A 242 -13.19 -7.53 -1.29
CA GLY A 242 -12.71 -8.89 -1.48
C GLY A 242 -11.38 -9.15 -0.76
N VAL A 243 -10.41 -8.25 -0.88
CA VAL A 243 -9.13 -8.33 -0.18
C VAL A 243 -9.30 -8.31 1.34
N PHE A 244 -10.20 -7.48 1.84
CA PHE A 244 -10.47 -7.40 3.28
C PHE A 244 -11.06 -8.70 3.83
N VAL A 245 -12.07 -9.24 3.16
CA VAL A 245 -12.66 -10.54 3.54
C VAL A 245 -11.60 -11.64 3.50
N ALA A 246 -10.80 -11.68 2.44
CA ALA A 246 -9.70 -12.65 2.32
C ALA A 246 -8.66 -12.51 3.44
N ALA A 247 -8.34 -11.29 3.87
CA ALA A 247 -7.44 -11.04 4.99
C ALA A 247 -8.02 -11.58 6.31
N ILE A 248 -9.32 -11.43 6.56
CA ILE A 248 -9.99 -12.00 7.76
C ILE A 248 -9.84 -13.53 7.77
N PHE A 249 -10.17 -14.19 6.66
CA PHE A 249 -10.04 -15.65 6.56
C PHE A 249 -8.57 -16.09 6.69
N ALA A 250 -7.63 -15.34 6.14
CA ALA A 250 -6.21 -15.60 6.27
C ALA A 250 -5.73 -15.48 7.75
N VAL A 251 -6.22 -14.50 8.51
CA VAL A 251 -5.94 -14.38 9.96
C VAL A 251 -6.48 -15.59 10.72
N LEU A 252 -7.71 -16.00 10.43
CA LEU A 252 -8.31 -17.19 11.07
C LEU A 252 -7.49 -18.45 10.75
N ALA A 253 -7.14 -18.66 9.49
CA ALA A 253 -6.31 -19.80 9.08
C ALA A 253 -4.93 -19.77 9.75
N ASN A 254 -4.28 -18.60 9.82
CA ASN A 254 -3.00 -18.44 10.52
C ASN A 254 -3.12 -18.85 11.99
N ILE A 255 -4.11 -18.33 12.71
CA ILE A 255 -4.30 -18.61 14.14
C ILE A 255 -4.60 -20.09 14.37
N VAL A 256 -5.51 -20.69 13.60
CA VAL A 256 -5.88 -22.10 13.73
C VAL A 256 -4.67 -23.00 13.49
N VAL A 257 -3.99 -22.85 12.35
CA VAL A 257 -2.84 -23.69 12.00
C VAL A 257 -1.66 -23.45 12.95
N SER A 258 -1.42 -22.21 13.38
CA SER A 258 -0.36 -21.93 14.37
C SER A 258 -0.63 -22.58 15.73
N LYS A 259 -1.89 -22.66 16.17
CA LYS A 259 -2.26 -23.37 17.41
C LYS A 259 -2.16 -24.91 17.28
N MET A 260 -2.27 -25.43 16.07
CA MET A 260 -2.13 -26.87 15.78
C MET A 260 -0.67 -27.31 15.57
N THR A 261 0.24 -26.34 15.41
CA THR A 261 1.65 -26.57 15.14
C THR A 261 2.51 -26.01 16.27
N GLN A 262 3.66 -26.64 16.55
CA GLN A 262 4.56 -26.17 17.59
C GLN A 262 5.25 -24.89 17.17
N SER A 263 5.22 -23.87 18.03
CA SER A 263 5.98 -22.65 17.84
C SER A 263 7.46 -22.88 18.11
N ASP A 264 8.32 -22.31 17.29
CA ASP A 264 9.75 -22.28 17.47
C ASP A 264 10.11 -21.13 18.44
N GLU A 265 10.58 -21.46 19.65
CA GLU A 265 10.92 -20.45 20.67
C GLU A 265 11.96 -19.44 20.17
N GLN A 266 12.93 -19.91 19.39
CA GLN A 266 13.98 -19.06 18.84
C GLN A 266 13.40 -18.02 17.85
N LYS A 267 12.41 -18.42 17.05
CA LYS A 267 11.71 -17.50 16.12
C LYS A 267 10.71 -16.61 16.85
N SER A 268 10.07 -17.09 17.89
CA SER A 268 9.14 -16.29 18.70
C SER A 268 9.82 -15.11 19.40
N SER A 269 11.11 -15.25 19.73
CA SER A 269 11.92 -14.15 20.28
C SER A 269 12.16 -12.99 19.30
N LEU A 270 12.06 -13.22 17.97
CA LEU A 270 12.23 -12.23 16.92
C LEU A 270 10.96 -11.40 16.63
N THR A 271 9.84 -11.71 17.29
CA THR A 271 8.64 -10.87 17.19
C THR A 271 8.84 -9.51 17.85
N PHE A 272 8.07 -8.49 17.46
CA PHE A 272 8.15 -7.17 18.11
C PHE A 272 7.95 -7.23 19.62
N VAL A 273 7.12 -8.15 20.10
CA VAL A 273 6.93 -8.42 21.54
C VAL A 273 8.14 -9.14 22.14
N GLY A 274 8.75 -10.06 21.38
CA GLY A 274 9.97 -10.78 21.79
C GLY A 274 11.18 -9.87 21.88
N LEU A 275 11.34 -8.97 20.93
CA LEU A 275 12.42 -7.97 20.87
C LEU A 275 12.22 -6.79 21.83
N GLY A 276 11.10 -6.74 22.57
CA GLY A 276 10.80 -5.63 23.47
C GLY A 276 10.44 -4.31 22.78
N VAL A 277 10.22 -4.32 21.45
CA VAL A 277 9.77 -3.16 20.70
C VAL A 277 8.37 -2.73 21.18
N PHE A 278 7.50 -3.71 21.49
CA PHE A 278 6.24 -3.48 22.14
C PHE A 278 6.23 -4.18 23.50
N THR A 279 6.18 -3.40 24.58
CA THR A 279 5.78 -3.92 25.89
C THR A 279 4.27 -4.16 25.91
N GLU A 280 3.77 -5.02 26.79
CA GLU A 280 2.30 -5.25 26.92
C GLU A 280 1.55 -3.94 27.18
N ALA A 281 2.12 -3.05 27.98
CA ALA A 281 1.55 -1.73 28.26
C ALA A 281 1.51 -0.83 27.00
N SER A 282 2.57 -0.85 26.18
CA SER A 282 2.63 -0.05 24.95
C SER A 282 1.69 -0.62 23.87
N LEU A 283 1.55 -1.94 23.80
CA LEU A 283 0.60 -2.59 22.88
C LEU A 283 -0.85 -2.28 23.28
N ARG A 284 -1.19 -2.35 24.56
CA ARG A 284 -2.50 -1.97 25.08
C ARG A 284 -2.82 -0.52 24.76
N THR A 285 -1.86 0.40 24.98
CA THR A 285 -2.00 1.82 24.66
C THR A 285 -2.22 2.03 23.17
N LEU A 286 -1.47 1.34 22.30
CA LEU A 286 -1.63 1.40 20.84
C LEU A 286 -3.03 0.92 20.42
N ILE A 287 -3.47 -0.24 20.91
CA ILE A 287 -4.81 -0.78 20.62
C ILE A 287 -5.88 0.21 21.07
N THR A 288 -5.78 0.77 22.28
CA THR A 288 -6.74 1.77 22.78
C THR A 288 -6.80 3.00 21.86
N LYS A 289 -5.64 3.54 21.46
CA LYS A 289 -5.57 4.70 20.56
C LYS A 289 -6.19 4.40 19.20
N VAL A 290 -5.88 3.24 18.61
CA VAL A 290 -6.44 2.82 17.32
C VAL A 290 -7.95 2.65 17.44
N THR A 291 -8.44 1.98 18.49
CA THR A 291 -9.89 1.78 18.71
C THR A 291 -10.63 3.10 18.86
N LEU A 292 -10.12 4.02 19.70
CA LEU A 292 -10.71 5.34 19.88
C LEU A 292 -10.71 6.16 18.58
N SER A 293 -9.64 6.08 17.79
CA SER A 293 -9.56 6.74 16.50
C SER A 293 -10.57 6.18 15.50
N LEU A 294 -10.72 4.86 15.43
CA LEU A 294 -11.71 4.22 14.56
C LEU A 294 -13.15 4.57 14.96
N LEU A 295 -13.45 4.61 16.27
CA LEU A 295 -14.76 5.04 16.77
C LEU A 295 -15.05 6.51 16.42
N LEU A 296 -14.09 7.41 16.61
CA LEU A 296 -14.23 8.81 16.24
C LEU A 296 -14.45 8.96 14.73
N TYR A 297 -13.66 8.26 13.91
CA TYR A 297 -13.81 8.34 12.46
C TYR A 297 -15.14 7.79 11.98
N ALA A 298 -15.61 6.68 12.57
CA ALA A 298 -16.92 6.13 12.27
C ALA A 298 -18.04 7.10 12.66
N LEU A 299 -17.93 7.73 13.83
CA LEU A 299 -18.89 8.75 14.28
C LEU A 299 -18.92 9.96 13.34
N LEU A 300 -17.76 10.51 12.97
CA LEU A 300 -17.68 11.64 12.03
C LEU A 300 -18.24 11.27 10.67
N GLY A 301 -17.95 10.08 10.16
CA GLY A 301 -18.51 9.56 8.92
C GLY A 301 -20.03 9.42 8.97
N PHE A 302 -20.57 8.94 10.09
CA PHE A 302 -22.00 8.85 10.32
C PHE A 302 -22.67 10.24 10.39
N LEU A 303 -22.07 11.19 11.10
CA LEU A 303 -22.58 12.56 11.18
C LEU A 303 -22.57 13.27 9.83
N MET A 304 -21.57 13.01 9.00
CA MET A 304 -21.52 13.52 7.62
C MET A 304 -22.60 12.86 6.73
N TRP A 305 -22.83 11.56 6.91
CA TRP A 305 -23.87 10.85 6.17
C TRP A 305 -25.27 11.35 6.51
N GLN A 306 -25.50 11.74 7.77
CA GLN A 306 -26.74 12.38 8.24
C GLN A 306 -26.82 13.88 7.93
N GLU A 307 -25.84 14.43 7.19
CA GLU A 307 -25.74 15.87 6.86
C GLU A 307 -25.66 16.81 8.08
N ILE A 308 -25.36 16.26 9.27
CA ILE A 308 -25.19 17.03 10.52
C ILE A 308 -23.84 17.73 10.55
N ALA A 309 -22.77 17.06 10.07
CA ALA A 309 -21.41 17.60 10.05
C ALA A 309 -20.98 18.02 8.64
N VAL A 310 -20.48 19.25 8.53
CA VAL A 310 -19.89 19.74 7.28
C VAL A 310 -18.54 19.05 7.03
N PRO A 311 -18.20 18.63 5.79
CA PRO A 311 -16.95 17.94 5.46
C PRO A 311 -15.70 18.62 6.01
N LEU A 312 -15.60 19.94 5.92
CA LEU A 312 -14.47 20.72 6.46
C LEU A 312 -14.31 20.54 7.97
N VAL A 313 -15.42 20.59 8.73
CA VAL A 313 -15.37 20.43 10.20
C VAL A 313 -14.95 19.01 10.57
N ALA A 314 -15.53 18.00 9.92
CA ALA A 314 -15.16 16.60 10.13
C ALA A 314 -13.68 16.35 9.80
N ALA A 315 -13.20 16.92 8.68
CA ALA A 315 -11.79 16.83 8.26
C ALA A 315 -10.85 17.47 9.30
N LEU A 316 -11.17 18.67 9.80
CA LEU A 316 -10.36 19.36 10.82
C LEU A 316 -10.34 18.59 12.16
N VAL A 317 -11.48 18.08 12.62
CA VAL A 317 -11.56 17.31 13.87
C VAL A 317 -10.78 16.00 13.73
N ALA A 318 -11.00 15.25 12.65
CA ALA A 318 -10.33 13.98 12.42
C ALA A 318 -8.80 14.14 12.28
N SER A 319 -8.36 15.15 11.53
CA SER A 319 -6.92 15.41 11.31
C SER A 319 -6.23 15.88 12.59
N THR A 320 -6.84 16.79 13.34
CA THR A 320 -6.31 17.27 14.64
C THR A 320 -6.20 16.11 15.63
N TRP A 321 -7.24 15.28 15.75
CA TRP A 321 -7.21 14.09 16.57
C TRP A 321 -6.06 13.14 16.17
N THR A 322 -5.91 12.86 14.88
CA THR A 322 -4.84 12.00 14.37
C THR A 322 -3.48 12.52 14.80
N TRP A 323 -3.22 13.79 14.57
CA TRP A 323 -1.96 14.42 14.93
C TRP A 323 -1.70 14.35 16.43
N LEU A 324 -2.68 14.68 17.27
CA LEU A 324 -2.58 14.60 18.72
C LEU A 324 -2.29 13.16 19.20
N MET A 325 -2.87 12.14 18.57
CA MET A 325 -2.60 10.74 18.93
C MET A 325 -1.15 10.34 18.68
N PHE A 326 -0.49 10.87 17.67
CA PHE A 326 0.94 10.66 17.44
C PHE A 326 1.82 11.40 18.45
N ILE A 327 1.49 12.63 18.79
CA ILE A 327 2.27 13.48 19.72
C ILE A 327 2.07 13.05 21.17
N ASN A 328 0.89 12.60 21.56
CA ASN A 328 0.53 12.27 22.94
C ASN A 328 1.44 11.21 23.61
N THR A 329 2.22 10.44 22.82
CA THR A 329 3.20 9.52 23.42
C THR A 329 4.32 10.22 24.18
N ASN A 330 4.55 11.52 23.96
CA ASN A 330 5.61 12.31 24.59
C ASN A 330 5.11 13.57 25.32
N LEU A 331 3.80 13.68 25.56
CA LEU A 331 3.22 14.87 26.16
C LEU A 331 3.81 15.18 27.57
N GLN A 332 4.16 14.16 28.34
CA GLN A 332 4.82 14.33 29.64
C GLN A 332 6.21 14.96 29.52
N SER A 333 7.01 14.53 28.54
CA SER A 333 8.34 15.12 28.30
C SER A 333 8.23 16.57 27.80
N LEU A 334 7.17 16.90 27.08
CA LEU A 334 6.89 18.23 26.58
C LEU A 334 6.40 19.19 27.68
N LEU A 335 5.66 18.69 28.66
CA LEU A 335 5.19 19.49 29.78
C LEU A 335 6.31 19.87 30.76
N THR A 336 7.39 19.09 30.82
CA THR A 336 8.55 19.32 31.70
C THR A 336 9.64 20.19 31.09
N ALA A 337 9.64 20.41 29.75
CA ALA A 337 10.64 21.24 29.08
C ALA A 337 10.30 22.74 29.12
N SER A 338 11.35 23.61 29.15
CA SER A 338 11.20 25.08 29.08
C SER A 338 10.50 25.52 27.77
N SER A 339 9.71 26.58 27.81
CA SER A 339 8.80 26.99 26.72
C SER A 339 9.47 27.25 25.36
N LYS A 340 10.67 27.77 25.31
CA LYS A 340 11.44 27.97 24.05
C LYS A 340 12.05 26.67 23.48
N GLY A 341 12.39 25.71 24.34
CA GLY A 341 12.93 24.41 23.91
C GLY A 341 11.86 23.42 23.46
N ARG A 342 10.59 23.61 23.85
CA ARG A 342 9.47 22.70 23.57
C ARG A 342 9.16 22.57 22.08
N VAL A 343 9.04 23.68 21.38
CA VAL A 343 8.71 23.68 19.95
C VAL A 343 9.86 23.09 19.13
N GLN A 344 11.09 23.43 19.46
CA GLN A 344 12.26 22.87 18.78
C GLN A 344 12.45 21.38 19.04
N SER A 345 12.16 20.88 20.24
CA SER A 345 12.24 19.45 20.53
C SER A 345 11.15 18.67 19.80
N LEU A 346 9.92 19.19 19.72
CA LEU A 346 8.80 18.61 18.98
C LEU A 346 9.11 18.44 17.49
N ILE A 347 9.57 19.52 16.85
CA ILE A 347 9.87 19.52 15.41
C ILE A 347 11.02 18.55 15.05
N ARG A 348 11.87 18.21 15.99
CA ARG A 348 12.96 17.25 15.80
C ARG A 348 12.53 15.79 15.93
N GLU A 349 11.30 15.52 16.37
CA GLU A 349 10.80 14.17 16.55
C GLU A 349 10.12 13.63 15.30
N ASP A 350 10.45 12.40 14.91
CA ASP A 350 9.83 11.70 13.78
C ASP A 350 8.31 11.58 13.95
N LYS A 351 7.83 11.45 15.19
CA LYS A 351 6.40 11.35 15.52
C LYS A 351 5.62 12.61 15.18
N PHE A 352 6.22 13.79 15.30
CA PHE A 352 5.59 15.05 14.88
C PHE A 352 5.28 15.04 13.38
N TRP A 353 6.28 14.72 12.56
CA TRP A 353 6.15 14.72 11.11
C TRP A 353 5.31 13.57 10.59
N GLY A 354 5.47 12.37 11.17
CA GLY A 354 4.62 11.22 10.87
C GLY A 354 3.15 11.46 11.22
N GLY A 355 2.90 12.10 12.36
CA GLY A 355 1.56 12.52 12.77
C GLY A 355 0.96 13.59 11.86
N LEU A 356 1.76 14.57 11.44
CA LEU A 356 1.34 15.60 10.49
C LEU A 356 0.99 14.99 9.13
N LEU A 357 1.81 14.08 8.63
CA LEU A 357 1.54 13.34 7.38
C LEU A 357 0.23 12.56 7.46
N ALA A 358 0.02 11.82 8.55
CA ALA A 358 -1.21 11.07 8.78
C ALA A 358 -2.43 12.01 8.89
N ALA A 359 -2.28 13.15 9.58
CA ALA A 359 -3.32 14.16 9.69
C ALA A 359 -3.70 14.76 8.32
N CYS A 360 -2.72 15.09 7.47
CA CYS A 360 -2.96 15.54 6.10
C CYS A 360 -3.73 14.50 5.28
N ALA A 361 -3.36 13.23 5.37
CA ALA A 361 -4.05 12.15 4.66
C ALA A 361 -5.51 11.99 5.14
N ILE A 362 -5.75 12.03 6.45
CA ILE A 362 -7.10 11.98 7.04
C ILE A 362 -7.92 13.21 6.68
N PHE A 363 -7.29 14.41 6.66
CA PHE A 363 -7.97 15.64 6.23
C PHE A 363 -8.50 15.51 4.79
N MET A 364 -7.62 15.06 3.87
CA MET A 364 -8.01 14.88 2.46
C MET A 364 -9.14 13.86 2.31
N LEU A 365 -9.12 12.78 3.10
CA LEU A 365 -10.15 11.75 3.07
C LEU A 365 -11.55 12.28 3.40
N TYR A 366 -11.66 13.16 4.39
CA TYR A 366 -12.95 13.74 4.83
C TYR A 366 -13.38 14.95 4.02
N TYR A 367 -12.43 15.74 3.56
CA TYR A 367 -12.72 16.99 2.85
C TYR A 367 -13.19 16.76 1.42
N PHE A 368 -12.59 15.78 0.72
CA PHE A 368 -12.90 15.45 -0.68
C PHE A 368 -13.88 14.26 -0.84
N LYS A 369 -14.71 14.03 0.16
CA LYS A 369 -15.75 12.99 0.13
C LYS A 369 -16.87 13.30 -0.85
#